data_d15f88f7fdf7ac88e1656b319225884e
#
_entry.id   d15f88f7fdf7ac88e1656b319225884e
#
_cell.length_a   1.000
_cell.length_b   1.000
_cell.length_c   1.000
_cell.angle_alpha   90.00
_cell.angle_beta   90.00
_cell.angle_gamma   90.00
#
_symmetry.space_group_name_H-M   'P 1'
#
loop_
_entity.id
_entity.type
_entity.pdbx_description
1 polymer ?
#
loop_
_entity_poly.entity_id
_entity_poly.type
_entity_poly.pdbx_seq_one_letter_code
_entity_poly.pdbx_strand_id
1 'polypeptide(L)'
;MVTRKQEVEQILADHFFWDKVLQITVHNDGTVDVSGDGSLVFKDDIGVTWNQLPFKFGKFSSNLMMAGAGLRTLEGFPEEIIDGRLVVSRNNLKNFKGGPKRVDDGVSARNMPYLTSLEGFPTQINGWVRLDYDPNLPLLRTLVAKKGIVLFPSGPRTERIENIMDKYAGQGRAAVIDCKRDLVAAGFEGNARW
;
A
#
# COMPACT_ATOMS: atom_id res chain seq x y z
N MET A 1 25.26 -9.33 25.33
CA MET A 1 23.86 -8.84 25.24
C MET A 1 23.67 -8.37 23.81
N VAL A 2 22.69 -8.92 23.08
CA VAL A 2 22.38 -8.50 21.70
C VAL A 2 21.73 -7.11 21.75
N THR A 3 22.17 -6.19 20.91
CA THR A 3 21.59 -4.84 20.82
C THR A 3 20.35 -4.84 19.95
N ARG A 4 19.47 -3.83 20.10
CA ARG A 4 18.28 -3.67 19.25
C ARG A 4 18.66 -3.58 17.75
N LYS A 5 19.75 -2.91 17.44
CA LYS A 5 20.30 -2.85 16.09
C LYS A 5 20.60 -4.26 15.54
N GLN A 6 21.34 -5.08 16.30
CA GLN A 6 21.70 -6.44 15.88
C GLN A 6 20.48 -7.35 15.70
N GLU A 7 19.44 -7.21 16.54
CA GLU A 7 18.18 -7.94 16.38
C GLU A 7 17.50 -7.59 15.04
N VAL A 8 17.43 -6.31 14.69
CA VAL A 8 16.81 -5.84 13.45
C VAL A 8 17.64 -6.22 12.22
N GLU A 9 18.96 -6.13 12.28
CA GLU A 9 19.86 -6.62 11.23
C GLU A 9 19.64 -8.12 10.94
N GLN A 10 19.47 -8.93 12.00
CA GLN A 10 19.16 -10.35 11.85
C GLN A 10 17.78 -10.58 11.22
N ILE A 11 16.75 -9.85 11.68
CA ILE A 11 15.40 -9.91 11.10
C ILE A 11 15.41 -9.57 9.59
N LEU A 12 16.15 -8.54 9.20
CA LEU A 12 16.28 -8.18 7.79
C LEU A 12 16.96 -9.30 6.99
N ALA A 13 18.06 -9.85 7.48
CA ALA A 13 18.79 -10.93 6.81
C ALA A 13 17.94 -12.20 6.64
N ASP A 14 17.17 -12.56 7.68
CA ASP A 14 16.36 -13.78 7.68
C ASP A 14 15.10 -13.65 6.82
N HIS A 15 14.46 -12.47 6.81
CA HIS A 15 13.11 -12.31 6.31
C HIS A 15 12.98 -11.43 5.06
N PHE A 16 14.06 -10.83 4.56
CA PHE A 16 14.02 -10.01 3.37
C PHE A 16 15.05 -10.43 2.32
N PHE A 17 14.69 -10.18 1.06
CA PHE A 17 15.61 -10.04 -0.05
C PHE A 17 15.72 -8.56 -0.43
N TRP A 18 16.88 -8.15 -0.93
CA TRP A 18 17.06 -6.83 -1.54
C TRP A 18 18.13 -6.84 -2.61
N ASP A 19 17.99 -5.93 -3.55
CA ASP A 19 18.98 -5.74 -4.59
C ASP A 19 20.27 -5.15 -4.01
N LYS A 20 21.42 -5.56 -4.56
CA LYS A 20 22.73 -5.09 -4.08
C LYS A 20 22.95 -3.58 -4.18
N VAL A 21 22.13 -2.88 -4.96
CA VAL A 21 22.15 -1.42 -5.11
C VAL A 21 21.44 -0.70 -3.96
N LEU A 22 20.66 -1.42 -3.14
CA LEU A 22 20.04 -0.83 -1.98
C LEU A 22 21.06 -0.60 -0.87
N GLN A 23 20.98 0.58 -0.28
CA GLN A 23 21.67 0.94 0.96
C GLN A 23 20.68 0.82 2.11
N ILE A 24 20.96 -0.07 3.05
CA ILE A 24 20.16 -0.29 4.25
C ILE A 24 20.97 0.14 5.46
N THR A 25 20.44 1.07 6.23
CA THR A 25 21.05 1.55 7.48
C THR A 25 20.16 1.21 8.66
N VAL A 26 20.65 0.39 9.58
CA VAL A 26 19.96 0.12 10.86
C VAL A 26 20.55 1.00 11.95
N HIS A 27 19.71 1.84 12.56
CA HIS A 27 20.09 2.73 13.66
C HIS A 27 20.12 2.00 15.00
N ASN A 28 20.71 2.60 16.00
CA ASN A 28 20.86 1.98 17.34
C ASN A 28 19.52 1.68 18.03
N ASP A 29 18.48 2.46 17.72
CA ASP A 29 17.11 2.27 18.22
C ASP A 29 16.32 1.20 17.44
N GLY A 30 16.92 0.62 16.39
CA GLY A 30 16.30 -0.36 15.49
C GLY A 30 15.48 0.23 14.36
N THR A 31 15.51 1.55 14.15
CA THR A 31 14.91 2.19 12.97
C THR A 31 15.73 1.85 11.72
N VAL A 32 15.05 1.60 10.60
CA VAL A 32 15.65 1.17 9.33
C VAL A 32 15.44 2.22 8.26
N ASP A 33 16.52 2.80 7.75
CA ASP A 33 16.50 3.64 6.54
C ASP A 33 16.87 2.80 5.32
N VAL A 34 16.18 3.03 4.21
CA VAL A 34 16.40 2.35 2.93
C VAL A 34 16.49 3.37 1.82
N SER A 35 17.51 3.25 0.97
CA SER A 35 17.66 4.08 -0.24
C SER A 35 18.29 3.30 -1.38
N GLY A 36 18.01 3.72 -2.62
CA GLY A 36 18.56 3.14 -3.83
C GLY A 36 17.49 2.69 -4.83
N ASP A 37 17.92 2.43 -6.05
CA ASP A 37 17.04 1.99 -7.14
C ASP A 37 16.88 0.47 -7.13
N GLY A 38 15.86 -0.02 -6.41
CA GLY A 38 15.65 -1.45 -6.26
C GLY A 38 14.38 -1.80 -5.48
N SER A 39 14.41 -2.95 -4.82
CA SER A 39 13.28 -3.44 -4.04
C SER A 39 13.73 -4.10 -2.75
N LEU A 40 13.09 -3.73 -1.63
CA LEU A 40 13.12 -4.48 -0.40
C LEU A 40 11.92 -5.43 -0.39
N VAL A 41 12.16 -6.73 -0.40
CA VAL A 41 11.14 -7.75 -0.62
C VAL A 41 11.07 -8.70 0.57
N PHE A 42 9.88 -8.83 1.18
CA PHE A 42 9.62 -9.83 2.21
C PHE A 42 9.57 -11.24 1.60
N LYS A 43 10.23 -12.19 2.25
CA LYS A 43 10.26 -13.62 1.88
C LYS A 43 8.97 -14.29 2.35
N ASP A 44 7.96 -14.39 1.51
CA ASP A 44 6.62 -14.89 1.88
C ASP A 44 6.49 -16.43 1.96
N ASP A 45 7.54 -17.16 1.59
CA ASP A 45 7.60 -18.64 1.57
C ASP A 45 8.16 -19.27 2.86
N ILE A 46 8.57 -18.47 3.83
CA ILE A 46 9.25 -18.94 5.05
C ILE A 46 8.32 -19.30 6.21
N GLY A 47 7.00 -19.28 5.99
CA GLY A 47 6.00 -19.65 7.01
C GLY A 47 5.88 -18.71 8.22
N VAL A 48 6.53 -17.56 8.15
CA VAL A 48 6.44 -16.52 9.20
C VAL A 48 5.26 -15.60 8.93
N THR A 49 4.47 -15.34 9.96
CA THR A 49 3.36 -14.40 9.91
C THR A 49 3.58 -13.28 10.90
N TRP A 50 3.68 -12.04 10.40
CA TRP A 50 3.77 -10.87 11.23
C TRP A 50 2.42 -10.15 11.29
N ASN A 51 1.86 -9.99 12.50
CA ASN A 51 0.67 -9.16 12.66
C ASN A 51 0.99 -7.68 12.39
N GLN A 52 2.21 -7.26 12.73
CA GLN A 52 2.78 -5.93 12.47
C GLN A 52 4.30 -6.05 12.28
N LEU A 53 4.94 -5.03 11.73
CA LEU A 53 6.40 -5.00 11.60
C LEU A 53 7.07 -5.08 12.98
N PRO A 54 8.12 -5.91 13.14
CA PRO A 54 8.87 -6.02 14.40
C PRO A 54 9.87 -4.86 14.60
N PHE A 55 9.97 -3.93 13.66
CA PHE A 55 10.79 -2.72 13.70
C PHE A 55 10.06 -1.57 13.00
N LYS A 56 10.69 -0.39 12.93
CA LYS A 56 10.16 0.76 12.21
C LYS A 56 11.05 1.12 11.03
N PHE A 57 10.44 1.50 9.93
CA PHE A 57 11.14 2.21 8.88
C PHE A 57 11.22 3.71 9.20
N GLY A 58 12.35 4.31 8.90
CA GLY A 58 12.56 5.75 8.88
C GLY A 58 12.41 6.30 7.45
N LYS A 59 13.51 6.81 6.88
CA LYS A 59 13.53 7.27 5.49
C LYS A 59 13.47 6.09 4.54
N PHE A 60 12.63 6.19 3.52
CA PHE A 60 12.46 5.10 2.56
C PHE A 60 12.36 5.62 1.13
N SER A 61 13.35 5.28 0.33
CA SER A 61 13.45 5.68 -1.07
C SER A 61 13.77 4.45 -1.92
N SER A 62 12.73 3.67 -2.23
CA SER A 62 12.81 2.41 -3.00
C SER A 62 11.43 1.75 -3.10
N ASN A 63 11.34 0.54 -3.70
CA ASN A 63 10.12 -0.26 -3.66
C ASN A 63 10.04 -1.07 -2.34
N LEU A 64 8.89 -1.01 -1.67
CA LEU A 64 8.59 -1.81 -0.48
C LEU A 64 7.58 -2.91 -0.82
N MET A 65 8.02 -4.17 -0.80
CA MET A 65 7.23 -5.32 -1.20
C MET A 65 7.01 -6.25 -0.01
N MET A 66 5.86 -6.11 0.65
CA MET A 66 5.44 -6.80 1.88
C MET A 66 4.27 -7.77 1.62
N ALA A 67 4.26 -8.42 0.46
CA ALA A 67 3.21 -9.36 0.13
C ALA A 67 3.32 -10.64 0.97
N GLY A 68 2.18 -11.12 1.50
CA GLY A 68 2.13 -12.40 2.22
C GLY A 68 2.70 -12.39 3.64
N ALA A 69 3.02 -11.24 4.20
CA ALA A 69 3.63 -11.12 5.53
C ALA A 69 2.62 -11.34 6.70
N GLY A 70 1.33 -11.55 6.41
CA GLY A 70 0.30 -11.76 7.41
C GLY A 70 -0.12 -10.53 8.19
N LEU A 71 0.28 -9.34 7.76
CA LEU A 71 0.07 -8.06 8.45
C LEU A 71 -1.42 -7.76 8.70
N ARG A 72 -1.72 -7.28 9.90
CA ARG A 72 -3.03 -6.77 10.32
C ARG A 72 -3.06 -5.25 10.45
N THR A 73 -1.90 -4.62 10.52
CA THR A 73 -1.69 -3.17 10.58
C THR A 73 -0.43 -2.80 9.81
N LEU A 74 -0.33 -1.53 9.39
CA LEU A 74 0.87 -0.97 8.76
C LEU A 74 1.73 -0.16 9.75
N GLU A 75 1.53 -0.34 11.06
CA GLU A 75 2.39 0.27 12.07
C GLU A 75 3.85 -0.11 11.86
N GLY A 76 4.74 0.87 11.91
CA GLY A 76 6.16 0.70 11.60
C GLY A 76 6.54 0.91 10.14
N PHE A 77 5.57 1.09 9.23
CA PHE A 77 5.85 1.46 7.85
C PHE A 77 6.43 2.89 7.74
N PRO A 78 7.17 3.21 6.66
CA PRO A 78 7.68 4.55 6.46
C PRO A 78 6.53 5.55 6.24
N GLU A 79 6.74 6.80 6.64
CA GLU A 79 5.74 7.86 6.44
C GLU A 79 5.57 8.21 4.95
N GLU A 80 6.66 8.08 4.18
CA GLU A 80 6.69 8.30 2.74
C GLU A 80 7.51 7.21 2.04
N ILE A 81 7.10 6.81 0.86
CA ILE A 81 7.84 5.95 -0.06
C ILE A 81 8.21 6.81 -1.27
N ILE A 82 9.46 7.24 -1.31
CA ILE A 82 10.02 8.08 -2.37
C ILE A 82 10.55 7.20 -3.50
N ASP A 83 10.32 7.62 -4.74
CA ASP A 83 10.79 6.94 -5.95
C ASP A 83 10.44 5.45 -6.03
N GLY A 84 9.37 5.04 -5.34
CA GLY A 84 9.02 3.63 -5.23
C GLY A 84 7.53 3.36 -5.06
N ARG A 85 7.21 2.07 -5.07
CA ARG A 85 5.85 1.55 -4.90
C ARG A 85 5.70 0.81 -3.56
N LEU A 86 4.45 0.71 -3.12
CA LEU A 86 4.04 -0.11 -1.98
C LEU A 86 3.26 -1.34 -2.48
N VAL A 87 3.71 -2.54 -2.11
CA VAL A 87 2.96 -3.78 -2.34
C VAL A 87 2.67 -4.43 -0.99
N VAL A 88 1.39 -4.48 -0.60
CA VAL A 88 0.90 -5.10 0.64
C VAL A 88 -0.13 -6.19 0.37
N SER A 89 -0.11 -6.76 -0.82
CA SER A 89 -1.02 -7.84 -1.25
C SER A 89 -0.91 -9.08 -0.37
N ARG A 90 -1.97 -9.90 -0.29
CA ARG A 90 -2.00 -11.15 0.49
C ARG A 90 -1.73 -10.96 1.99
N ASN A 91 -2.24 -9.88 2.56
CA ASN A 91 -2.17 -9.58 3.99
C ASN A 91 -3.57 -9.58 4.63
N ASN A 92 -3.63 -9.44 5.95
CA ASN A 92 -4.85 -9.49 6.75
C ASN A 92 -5.31 -8.08 7.21
N LEU A 93 -4.96 -7.04 6.45
CA LEU A 93 -5.32 -5.66 6.77
C LEU A 93 -6.83 -5.44 6.68
N LYS A 94 -7.39 -4.70 7.64
CA LYS A 94 -8.77 -4.19 7.60
C LYS A 94 -8.85 -2.78 6.99
N ASN A 95 -7.76 -2.03 7.08
CA ASN A 95 -7.59 -0.67 6.61
C ASN A 95 -6.09 -0.37 6.41
N PHE A 96 -5.73 0.88 6.12
CA PHE A 96 -4.34 1.31 5.87
C PHE A 96 -3.73 2.14 7.01
N LYS A 97 -4.32 2.12 8.22
CA LYS A 97 -3.76 2.84 9.37
C LYS A 97 -2.31 2.44 9.65
N GLY A 98 -1.47 3.42 9.98
CA GLY A 98 -0.04 3.24 10.20
C GLY A 98 0.81 3.19 8.93
N GLY A 99 0.17 3.23 7.75
CA GLY A 99 0.85 3.22 6.46
C GLY A 99 1.34 4.60 5.99
N PRO A 100 2.06 4.62 4.84
CA PRO A 100 2.61 5.84 4.28
C PRO A 100 1.52 6.83 3.86
N LYS A 101 1.81 8.12 4.02
CA LYS A 101 0.97 9.23 3.53
C LYS A 101 1.21 9.53 2.06
N ARG A 102 2.43 9.24 1.57
CA ARG A 102 2.86 9.46 0.21
C ARG A 102 3.53 8.22 -0.38
N VAL A 103 3.21 7.91 -1.64
CA VAL A 103 3.85 6.86 -2.44
C VAL A 103 4.09 7.41 -3.84
N ASP A 104 5.34 7.51 -4.27
CA ASP A 104 5.67 8.19 -5.53
C ASP A 104 5.34 7.38 -6.78
N ASP A 105 5.36 6.05 -6.74
CA ASP A 105 4.86 5.24 -7.86
C ASP A 105 3.42 4.78 -7.56
N GLY A 106 3.21 3.57 -7.10
CA GLY A 106 1.85 3.05 -6.96
C GLY A 106 1.65 2.17 -5.73
N VAL A 107 0.38 1.85 -5.46
CA VAL A 107 -0.02 0.97 -4.36
C VAL A 107 -0.71 -0.27 -4.92
N SER A 108 -0.25 -1.46 -4.50
CA SER A 108 -0.92 -2.73 -4.78
C SER A 108 -1.35 -3.41 -3.48
N ALA A 109 -2.66 -3.64 -3.34
CA ALA A 109 -3.26 -4.28 -2.19
C ALA A 109 -4.34 -5.28 -2.66
N ARG A 110 -3.86 -6.37 -3.27
CA ARG A 110 -4.70 -7.45 -3.82
C ARG A 110 -4.74 -8.65 -2.89
N ASN A 111 -5.78 -9.46 -3.00
CA ASN A 111 -5.98 -10.65 -2.15
C ASN A 111 -5.96 -10.28 -0.66
N MET A 112 -6.78 -9.30 -0.30
CA MET A 112 -6.90 -8.73 1.05
C MET A 112 -8.28 -9.10 1.63
N PRO A 113 -8.46 -10.31 2.16
CA PRO A 113 -9.79 -10.85 2.49
C PRO A 113 -10.52 -10.09 3.61
N TYR A 114 -9.80 -9.29 4.39
CA TYR A 114 -10.38 -8.53 5.50
C TYR A 114 -10.46 -7.02 5.24
N LEU A 115 -10.05 -6.56 4.04
CA LEU A 115 -10.05 -5.13 3.72
C LEU A 115 -11.47 -4.62 3.52
N THR A 116 -11.95 -3.83 4.47
CA THR A 116 -13.31 -3.25 4.45
C THR A 116 -13.32 -1.72 4.43
N SER A 117 -12.14 -1.10 4.56
CA SER A 117 -12.00 0.36 4.61
C SER A 117 -10.67 0.80 4.00
N LEU A 118 -10.67 1.97 3.36
CA LEU A 118 -9.47 2.68 2.92
C LEU A 118 -9.04 3.77 3.92
N GLU A 119 -9.44 3.68 5.19
CA GLU A 119 -8.97 4.58 6.23
C GLU A 119 -7.45 4.46 6.40
N GLY A 120 -6.72 5.59 6.43
CA GLY A 120 -5.25 5.59 6.44
C GLY A 120 -4.60 5.38 5.08
N PHE A 121 -5.39 5.27 4.00
CA PHE A 121 -4.85 5.18 2.64
C PHE A 121 -3.99 6.42 2.32
N PRO A 122 -2.91 6.29 1.54
CA PRO A 122 -2.07 7.43 1.18
C PRO A 122 -2.87 8.60 0.63
N THR A 123 -2.45 9.81 0.96
CA THR A 123 -3.09 11.04 0.48
C THR A 123 -2.47 11.57 -0.81
N GLN A 124 -1.33 10.99 -1.22
CA GLN A 124 -0.64 11.30 -2.46
C GLN A 124 -0.10 10.02 -3.08
N ILE A 125 -0.50 9.75 -4.32
CA ILE A 125 0.00 8.63 -5.14
C ILE A 125 0.23 9.15 -6.55
N ASN A 126 1.48 9.05 -7.06
CA ASN A 126 1.79 9.51 -8.42
C ASN A 126 1.54 8.43 -9.49
N GLY A 127 1.36 7.20 -9.10
CA GLY A 127 1.10 6.05 -9.97
C GLY A 127 -0.30 5.50 -9.85
N TRP A 128 -0.42 4.17 -10.04
CA TRP A 128 -1.64 3.39 -10.03
C TRP A 128 -1.99 2.88 -8.64
N VAL A 129 -3.30 2.72 -8.39
CA VAL A 129 -3.85 1.91 -7.30
C VAL A 129 -4.40 0.60 -7.86
N ARG A 130 -4.00 -0.54 -7.29
CA ARG A 130 -4.47 -1.87 -7.66
C ARG A 130 -5.13 -2.55 -6.47
N LEU A 131 -6.42 -2.85 -6.61
CA LEU A 131 -7.25 -3.47 -5.57
C LEU A 131 -8.06 -4.64 -6.14
N ASP A 132 -8.53 -5.53 -5.27
CA ASP A 132 -9.61 -6.43 -5.66
C ASP A 132 -10.95 -5.69 -5.55
N TYR A 133 -11.84 -6.01 -6.47
CA TYR A 133 -13.18 -5.45 -6.47
C TYR A 133 -14.02 -6.03 -5.31
N ASP A 134 -14.54 -5.14 -4.49
CA ASP A 134 -15.59 -5.42 -3.53
C ASP A 134 -16.69 -4.36 -3.69
N PRO A 135 -17.97 -4.76 -3.87
CA PRO A 135 -19.06 -3.83 -4.05
C PRO A 135 -19.29 -2.89 -2.85
N ASN A 136 -18.75 -3.23 -1.68
CA ASN A 136 -18.89 -2.45 -0.45
C ASN A 136 -17.64 -1.64 -0.09
N LEU A 137 -16.51 -1.84 -0.78
CA LEU A 137 -15.28 -1.08 -0.50
C LEU A 137 -15.43 0.38 -0.96
N PRO A 138 -15.24 1.38 -0.08
CA PRO A 138 -15.34 2.79 -0.43
C PRO A 138 -14.14 3.22 -1.29
N LEU A 139 -14.36 3.51 -2.58
CA LEU A 139 -13.27 3.77 -3.53
C LEU A 139 -12.88 5.25 -3.68
N LEU A 140 -13.67 6.21 -3.19
CA LEU A 140 -13.40 7.64 -3.44
C LEU A 140 -12.05 8.13 -2.92
N ARG A 141 -11.46 7.45 -1.91
CA ARG A 141 -10.11 7.76 -1.42
C ARG A 141 -9.02 7.48 -2.46
N THR A 142 -9.27 6.60 -3.42
CA THR A 142 -8.30 6.28 -4.49
C THR A 142 -8.18 7.36 -5.55
N LEU A 143 -9.07 8.39 -5.55
CA LEU A 143 -8.98 9.55 -6.45
C LEU A 143 -7.69 10.38 -6.31
N VAL A 144 -6.90 10.11 -5.26
CA VAL A 144 -5.56 10.68 -5.10
C VAL A 144 -4.53 10.10 -6.09
N ALA A 145 -4.80 8.93 -6.66
CA ALA A 145 -3.93 8.26 -7.63
C ALA A 145 -3.95 9.00 -8.97
N LYS A 146 -2.78 9.47 -9.43
CA LYS A 146 -2.68 10.27 -10.67
C LYS A 146 -2.91 9.46 -11.94
N LYS A 147 -2.58 8.16 -11.92
CA LYS A 147 -2.77 7.27 -13.07
C LYS A 147 -4.05 6.43 -12.98
N GLY A 148 -4.88 6.66 -11.95
CA GLY A 148 -6.15 5.98 -11.76
C GLY A 148 -6.09 4.68 -10.97
N ILE A 149 -7.16 3.89 -11.07
CA ILE A 149 -7.36 2.64 -10.33
C ILE A 149 -7.49 1.45 -11.29
N VAL A 150 -7.01 0.28 -10.87
CA VAL A 150 -7.20 -1.00 -11.55
C VAL A 150 -7.84 -1.98 -10.57
N LEU A 151 -9.01 -2.51 -10.92
CA LEU A 151 -9.79 -3.45 -10.11
C LEU A 151 -9.68 -4.88 -10.65
N PHE A 152 -9.62 -5.85 -9.75
CA PHE A 152 -9.52 -7.27 -10.09
C PHE A 152 -10.66 -8.09 -9.46
N PRO A 153 -11.14 -9.15 -10.16
CA PRO A 153 -10.80 -9.48 -11.53
C PRO A 153 -11.34 -8.43 -12.51
N SER A 154 -10.62 -8.25 -13.62
CA SER A 154 -11.09 -7.36 -14.71
C SER A 154 -12.35 -7.92 -15.35
N GLY A 155 -13.28 -7.04 -15.72
CA GLY A 155 -14.52 -7.39 -16.37
C GLY A 155 -15.43 -6.18 -16.58
N PRO A 156 -16.58 -6.33 -17.29
CA PRO A 156 -17.41 -5.19 -17.68
C PRO A 156 -17.85 -4.29 -16.51
N ARG A 157 -18.03 -4.87 -15.32
CA ARG A 157 -18.42 -4.12 -14.12
C ARG A 157 -17.27 -3.28 -13.58
N THR A 158 -16.08 -3.87 -13.43
CA THR A 158 -14.89 -3.16 -12.94
C THR A 158 -14.41 -2.12 -13.94
N GLU A 159 -14.39 -2.44 -15.23
CA GLU A 159 -14.07 -1.49 -16.30
C GLU A 159 -14.98 -0.26 -16.29
N ARG A 160 -16.28 -0.45 -16.01
CA ARG A 160 -17.22 0.67 -15.91
C ARG A 160 -16.91 1.57 -14.71
N ILE A 161 -16.53 0.98 -13.56
CA ILE A 161 -16.09 1.75 -12.37
C ILE A 161 -14.79 2.49 -12.68
N GLU A 162 -13.79 1.79 -13.24
CA GLU A 162 -12.49 2.37 -13.60
C GLU A 162 -12.67 3.55 -14.56
N ASN A 163 -13.47 3.41 -15.61
CA ASN A 163 -13.77 4.48 -16.57
C ASN A 163 -14.43 5.71 -15.93
N ILE A 164 -15.24 5.52 -14.87
CA ILE A 164 -15.82 6.63 -14.12
C ILE A 164 -14.73 7.28 -13.24
N MET A 165 -13.97 6.47 -12.50
CA MET A 165 -12.95 6.96 -11.57
C MET A 165 -11.81 7.69 -12.29
N ASP A 166 -11.40 7.21 -13.49
CA ASP A 166 -10.30 7.78 -14.27
C ASP A 166 -10.57 9.23 -14.74
N LYS A 167 -11.84 9.61 -14.94
CA LYS A 167 -12.20 11.01 -15.24
C LYS A 167 -11.77 11.97 -14.13
N TYR A 168 -11.63 11.46 -12.90
CA TYR A 168 -11.38 12.21 -11.68
C TYR A 168 -10.03 11.88 -11.04
N ALA A 169 -9.23 11.03 -11.66
CA ALA A 169 -7.93 10.60 -11.17
C ALA A 169 -7.00 11.79 -10.88
N GLY A 170 -6.29 11.73 -9.76
CA GLY A 170 -5.36 12.78 -9.34
C GLY A 170 -5.99 14.06 -8.80
N GLN A 171 -7.31 14.20 -8.84
CA GLN A 171 -8.01 15.39 -8.36
C GLN A 171 -8.35 15.33 -6.86
N GLY A 172 -8.22 14.15 -6.23
CA GLY A 172 -8.46 13.96 -4.81
C GLY A 172 -9.83 14.48 -4.35
N ARG A 173 -9.84 15.25 -3.28
CA ARG A 173 -11.10 15.76 -2.67
C ARG A 173 -11.91 16.70 -3.57
N ALA A 174 -11.28 17.39 -4.51
CA ALA A 174 -11.99 18.32 -5.40
C ALA A 174 -13.04 17.61 -6.27
N ALA A 175 -12.78 16.36 -6.65
CA ALA A 175 -13.64 15.59 -7.53
C ALA A 175 -14.63 14.65 -6.80
N VAL A 176 -14.59 14.56 -5.49
CA VAL A 176 -15.38 13.59 -4.70
C VAL A 176 -16.87 13.67 -4.99
N ILE A 177 -17.44 14.87 -5.03
CA ILE A 177 -18.89 15.07 -5.22
C ILE A 177 -19.32 14.60 -6.60
N ASP A 178 -18.58 14.98 -7.64
CA ASP A 178 -18.94 14.63 -9.02
C ASP A 178 -18.71 13.16 -9.29
N CYS A 179 -17.58 12.60 -8.85
CA CYS A 179 -17.30 11.17 -8.95
C CYS A 179 -18.34 10.34 -8.20
N LYS A 180 -18.72 10.74 -6.98
CA LYS A 180 -19.77 10.09 -6.21
C LYS A 180 -21.09 10.07 -6.98
N ARG A 181 -21.51 11.20 -7.54
CA ARG A 181 -22.74 11.29 -8.33
C ARG A 181 -22.71 10.33 -9.52
N ASP A 182 -21.61 10.30 -10.27
CA ASP A 182 -21.48 9.43 -11.45
C ASP A 182 -21.48 7.94 -11.07
N LEU A 183 -20.82 7.55 -9.97
CA LEU A 183 -20.84 6.18 -9.45
C LEU A 183 -22.26 5.76 -9.00
N VAL A 184 -22.96 6.62 -8.26
CA VAL A 184 -24.35 6.37 -7.83
C VAL A 184 -25.29 6.23 -9.04
N ALA A 185 -25.20 7.13 -10.01
CA ALA A 185 -25.99 7.06 -11.24
C ALA A 185 -25.72 5.79 -12.05
N ALA A 186 -24.54 5.19 -11.88
CA ALA A 186 -24.15 3.93 -12.54
C ALA A 186 -24.50 2.69 -11.72
N GLY A 187 -25.10 2.82 -10.51
CA GLY A 187 -25.49 1.71 -9.63
C GLY A 187 -24.33 1.15 -8.76
N PHE A 188 -23.36 2.01 -8.39
CA PHE A 188 -22.20 1.66 -7.57
C PHE A 188 -22.18 2.41 -6.22
N GLU A 189 -23.33 2.47 -5.54
CA GLU A 189 -23.50 3.23 -4.28
C GLU A 189 -22.52 2.81 -3.18
N GLY A 190 -22.23 1.51 -3.08
CA GLY A 190 -21.28 0.96 -2.10
C GLY A 190 -19.86 1.48 -2.32
N ASN A 191 -19.46 1.66 -3.57
CA ASN A 191 -18.15 2.19 -3.96
C ASN A 191 -18.09 3.73 -3.94
N ALA A 192 -19.26 4.40 -3.99
CA ALA A 192 -19.40 5.86 -3.97
C ALA A 192 -19.26 6.46 -2.55
N ARG A 193 -18.35 5.93 -1.74
CA ARG A 193 -18.07 6.35 -0.36
C ARG A 193 -16.60 6.75 -0.20
N TRP A 194 -16.37 7.65 0.79
CA TRP A 194 -15.03 8.16 1.12
C TRP A 194 -14.38 7.40 2.29
#